data_b71ce0bf7ad68c14bf82b34dc3f69fa2
#
_entry.id   b71ce0bf7ad68c14bf82b34dc3f69fa2
#
_cell.length_a   1.000
_cell.length_b   1.000
_cell.length_c   1.000
_cell.angle_alpha   90.00
_cell.angle_beta   90.00
_cell.angle_gamma   90.00
#
_symmetry.space_group_name_H-M   'P 1'
#
loop_
_entity.id
_entity.type
_entity.pdbx_description
1 polymer ?
#
loop_
_entity_poly.entity_id
_entity_poly.type
_entity_poly.pdbx_seq_one_letter_code
_entity_poly.pdbx_strand_id
1 'polypeptide(L)'
;GPRAEVMHWWTSSSESAAVRKFADAYRAAGGVWADTAIAGADQAKAVAINRIVGGNPPTAAQFNTTKQFRDLIDQGSLNNVDDIAARDHWDQLMPGPMLDVIRVKGHYYALPVDIHMSTWIWYSKAAFKKAGIAAEPATPDELFAALDKLKAAGLVGLAHGGQPWQENILFQAMLANVGGKQLYLQVLRDRDPKALNSEAFKKVLTAFKRLQGYVDAGSPNRNWNDATAMLISGKAGVQIMGDWAKGEFAAAKQSAGKDFGCIAGLGPAVPYLIQGDAFVFPKTANPDAVKAQKLLATTMLAPAAQLEFSKLKGSLPVRSDIDVSSMDACAQAGMAIMKDKSRQVGMIEVYLTPDQNGALQDVLTAFWNTRMPVEKAQKSIAAALRD
;
A
#
# COMPACT_ATOMS: atom_id res chain seq x y z
N GLY A 1 32.56 9.64 9.61
CA GLY A 1 31.47 8.86 10.13
C GLY A 1 31.13 7.64 9.26
N PRO A 2 30.23 6.75 9.72
CA PRO A 2 29.92 5.54 8.96
C PRO A 2 29.30 5.86 7.61
N ARG A 3 29.88 5.28 6.55
CA ARG A 3 29.35 5.42 5.19
C ARG A 3 28.28 4.35 4.94
N ALA A 4 27.09 4.75 4.50
CA ALA A 4 26.03 3.87 4.12
C ALA A 4 25.68 4.04 2.64
N GLU A 5 25.82 3.00 1.88
CA GLU A 5 25.23 2.93 0.54
C GLU A 5 23.80 2.43 0.66
N VAL A 6 22.83 3.26 0.29
CA VAL A 6 21.40 2.97 0.40
C VAL A 6 20.81 2.81 -0.99
N MET A 7 20.37 1.60 -1.31
CA MET A 7 19.69 1.30 -2.57
C MET A 7 18.19 1.45 -2.39
N HIS A 8 17.57 2.22 -3.28
CA HIS A 8 16.12 2.46 -3.25
C HIS A 8 15.60 2.81 -4.66
N TRP A 9 14.27 2.88 -4.82
CA TRP A 9 13.64 3.25 -6.09
C TRP A 9 12.85 4.56 -6.03
N TRP A 10 13.10 5.39 -5.05
CA TRP A 10 12.40 6.67 -4.86
C TRP A 10 13.03 7.77 -5.72
N THR A 11 12.74 7.72 -7.02
CA THR A 11 13.38 8.58 -8.03
C THR A 11 12.52 9.72 -8.55
N SER A 12 11.20 9.70 -8.29
CA SER A 12 10.33 10.82 -8.64
C SER A 12 10.67 12.07 -7.82
N SER A 13 10.16 13.21 -8.22
CA SER A 13 10.38 14.49 -7.54
C SER A 13 10.00 14.45 -6.06
N SER A 14 8.78 13.99 -5.77
CA SER A 14 8.29 13.89 -4.38
C SER A 14 8.99 12.80 -3.60
N GLU A 15 9.28 11.67 -4.22
CA GLU A 15 9.99 10.56 -3.58
C GLU A 15 11.43 10.93 -3.25
N SER A 16 12.13 11.61 -4.17
CA SER A 16 13.48 12.12 -3.94
C SER A 16 13.52 13.11 -2.78
N ALA A 17 12.55 14.00 -2.70
CA ALA A 17 12.43 14.95 -1.60
C ALA A 17 12.18 14.22 -0.25
N ALA A 18 11.36 13.16 -0.27
CA ALA A 18 11.07 12.38 0.92
C ALA A 18 12.30 11.62 1.44
N VAL A 19 12.99 10.85 0.57
CA VAL A 19 14.17 10.08 0.99
C VAL A 19 15.29 10.97 1.47
N ARG A 20 15.37 12.21 0.96
CA ARG A 20 16.35 13.19 1.43
C ARG A 20 16.20 13.49 2.91
N LYS A 21 14.99 13.38 3.47
CA LYS A 21 14.78 13.57 4.92
C LYS A 21 15.49 12.49 5.74
N PHE A 22 15.49 11.26 5.27
CA PHE A 22 16.30 10.19 5.89
C PHE A 22 17.80 10.45 5.73
N ALA A 23 18.23 10.86 4.55
CA ALA A 23 19.63 11.19 4.29
C ALA A 23 20.12 12.33 5.17
N ASP A 24 19.31 13.39 5.34
CA ASP A 24 19.63 14.54 6.20
C ASP A 24 19.74 14.12 7.65
N ALA A 25 18.82 13.29 8.14
CA ALA A 25 18.87 12.76 9.51
C ALA A 25 20.12 11.91 9.75
N TYR A 26 20.48 11.08 8.77
CA TYR A 26 21.70 10.26 8.85
C TYR A 26 22.96 11.11 8.88
N ARG A 27 23.04 12.14 8.04
CA ARG A 27 24.17 13.08 8.02
C ARG A 27 24.25 13.89 9.30
N ALA A 28 23.12 14.33 9.84
CA ALA A 28 23.06 15.06 11.11
C ALA A 28 23.56 14.21 12.29
N ALA A 29 23.44 12.90 12.20
CA ALA A 29 23.96 11.95 13.18
C ALA A 29 25.44 11.59 12.96
N GLY A 30 26.10 12.22 11.99
CA GLY A 30 27.51 12.03 11.70
C GLY A 30 27.82 11.01 10.60
N GLY A 31 26.80 10.47 9.94
CA GLY A 31 26.99 9.49 8.86
C GLY A 31 27.26 10.11 7.49
N VAL A 32 27.75 9.31 6.57
CA VAL A 32 27.92 9.66 5.16
C VAL A 32 26.93 8.83 4.35
N TRP A 33 25.94 9.49 3.75
CA TRP A 33 24.92 8.85 2.92
C TRP A 33 25.38 8.76 1.47
N ALA A 34 25.47 7.55 0.94
CA ALA A 34 25.75 7.30 -0.49
C ALA A 34 24.48 6.76 -1.15
N ASP A 35 23.93 7.54 -2.06
CA ASP A 35 22.65 7.26 -2.69
C ASP A 35 22.82 6.36 -3.92
N THR A 36 22.09 5.24 -3.96
CA THR A 36 21.98 4.38 -5.15
C THR A 36 20.51 4.25 -5.51
N ALA A 37 20.01 5.20 -6.31
CA ALA A 37 18.64 5.25 -6.73
C ALA A 37 18.46 4.58 -8.10
N ILE A 38 17.56 3.61 -8.18
CA ILE A 38 17.25 2.87 -9.40
C ILE A 38 15.75 2.97 -9.65
N ALA A 39 15.36 3.57 -10.78
CA ALA A 39 13.97 3.72 -11.15
C ALA A 39 13.31 2.36 -11.39
N GLY A 40 12.12 2.18 -10.83
CA GLY A 40 11.36 0.95 -10.93
C GLY A 40 11.62 -0.03 -9.79
N ALA A 41 10.57 -0.33 -9.02
CA ALA A 41 10.67 -1.19 -7.84
C ALA A 41 11.21 -2.59 -8.18
N ASP A 42 10.67 -3.22 -9.23
CA ASP A 42 11.07 -4.57 -9.60
C ASP A 42 12.54 -4.62 -10.04
N GLN A 43 12.98 -3.64 -10.82
CA GLN A 43 14.37 -3.56 -11.26
C GLN A 43 15.31 -3.29 -10.09
N ALA A 44 14.97 -2.37 -9.20
CA ALA A 44 15.78 -2.07 -8.02
C ALA A 44 15.93 -3.29 -7.12
N LYS A 45 14.87 -4.04 -6.88
CA LYS A 45 14.89 -5.28 -6.09
C LYS A 45 15.79 -6.34 -6.75
N ALA A 46 15.68 -6.51 -8.06
CA ALA A 46 16.50 -7.47 -8.81
C ALA A 46 17.99 -7.14 -8.71
N VAL A 47 18.35 -5.88 -8.87
CA VAL A 47 19.75 -5.42 -8.71
C VAL A 47 20.25 -5.64 -7.29
N ALA A 48 19.44 -5.32 -6.29
CA ALA A 48 19.79 -5.54 -4.89
C ALA A 48 20.05 -7.02 -4.60
N ILE A 49 19.15 -7.91 -5.02
CA ILE A 49 19.29 -9.37 -4.84
C ILE A 49 20.58 -9.86 -5.52
N ASN A 50 20.82 -9.46 -6.76
CA ASN A 50 22.01 -9.85 -7.50
C ASN A 50 23.31 -9.41 -6.80
N ARG A 51 23.34 -8.19 -6.28
CA ARG A 51 24.52 -7.69 -5.54
C ARG A 51 24.72 -8.41 -4.22
N ILE A 52 23.64 -8.71 -3.49
CA ILE A 52 23.71 -9.44 -2.21
C ILE A 52 24.23 -10.86 -2.45
N VAL A 53 23.64 -11.57 -3.40
CA VAL A 53 24.04 -12.95 -3.74
C VAL A 53 25.46 -12.97 -4.33
N GLY A 54 25.82 -11.95 -5.10
CA GLY A 54 27.14 -11.85 -5.75
C GLY A 54 28.29 -11.41 -4.83
N GLY A 55 28.02 -11.13 -3.55
CA GLY A 55 29.06 -10.76 -2.59
C GLY A 55 29.49 -9.29 -2.62
N ASN A 56 28.75 -8.42 -3.29
CA ASN A 56 28.95 -6.96 -3.29
C ASN A 56 27.69 -6.22 -2.82
N PRO A 57 27.23 -6.47 -1.58
CA PRO A 57 25.98 -5.91 -1.09
C PRO A 57 26.09 -4.41 -0.83
N PRO A 58 24.97 -3.66 -0.97
CA PRO A 58 24.88 -2.32 -0.40
C PRO A 58 24.80 -2.42 1.13
N THR A 59 24.91 -1.29 1.81
CA THR A 59 24.69 -1.25 3.27
C THR A 59 23.24 -1.55 3.62
N ALA A 60 22.31 -1.01 2.83
CA ALA A 60 20.87 -1.22 2.98
C ALA A 60 20.21 -1.24 1.61
N ALA A 61 19.15 -2.05 1.47
CA ALA A 61 18.39 -2.15 0.24
C ALA A 61 16.89 -2.12 0.53
N GLN A 62 16.14 -1.36 -0.26
CA GLN A 62 14.70 -1.23 -0.13
C GLN A 62 13.97 -2.46 -0.68
N PHE A 63 12.98 -2.90 0.09
CA PHE A 63 11.95 -3.86 -0.28
C PHE A 63 10.60 -3.35 0.24
N ASN A 64 9.54 -4.08 -0.04
CA ASN A 64 8.27 -3.89 0.64
C ASN A 64 8.16 -4.86 1.82
N THR A 65 7.22 -4.62 2.73
CA THR A 65 6.93 -5.53 3.86
C THR A 65 6.09 -6.71 3.38
N THR A 66 6.71 -7.53 2.53
CA THR A 66 6.12 -8.72 1.90
C THR A 66 7.11 -9.89 1.97
N LYS A 67 6.83 -10.97 1.25
CA LYS A 67 7.68 -12.16 1.22
C LYS A 67 8.85 -12.09 0.23
N GLN A 68 9.12 -10.92 -0.35
CA GLN A 68 10.08 -10.74 -1.46
C GLN A 68 11.52 -11.12 -1.12
N PHE A 69 11.93 -10.99 0.12
CA PHE A 69 13.31 -11.24 0.56
C PHE A 69 13.45 -12.50 1.41
N ARG A 70 12.45 -13.38 1.39
CA ARG A 70 12.46 -14.61 2.18
C ARG A 70 13.66 -15.51 1.84
N ASP A 71 14.00 -15.63 0.56
CA ASP A 71 15.13 -16.44 0.11
C ASP A 71 16.46 -15.89 0.65
N LEU A 72 16.63 -14.58 0.73
CA LEU A 72 17.81 -13.96 1.31
C LEU A 72 17.95 -14.28 2.81
N ILE A 73 16.83 -14.33 3.52
CA ILE A 73 16.82 -14.76 4.93
C ILE A 73 17.24 -16.22 5.04
N ASP A 74 16.64 -17.10 4.25
CA ASP A 74 16.90 -18.55 4.28
C ASP A 74 18.35 -18.86 3.93
N GLN A 75 18.98 -18.08 3.07
CA GLN A 75 20.39 -18.20 2.72
C GLN A 75 21.34 -17.62 3.78
N GLY A 76 20.80 -17.00 4.81
CA GLY A 76 21.63 -16.37 5.84
C GLY A 76 22.33 -15.08 5.39
N SER A 77 21.79 -14.40 4.37
CA SER A 77 22.42 -13.23 3.75
C SER A 77 22.09 -11.91 4.43
N LEU A 78 21.13 -11.89 5.36
CA LEU A 78 20.68 -10.66 6.01
C LEU A 78 20.96 -10.66 7.51
N ASN A 79 21.33 -9.48 8.03
CA ASN A 79 21.39 -9.24 9.47
C ASN A 79 19.98 -9.05 10.02
N ASN A 80 19.74 -9.52 11.25
CA ASN A 80 18.51 -9.17 11.94
C ASN A 80 18.62 -7.77 12.58
N VAL A 81 17.47 -7.22 12.94
CA VAL A 81 17.34 -5.91 13.57
C VAL A 81 16.65 -6.02 14.94
N ASP A 82 16.83 -7.12 15.62
CA ASP A 82 16.14 -7.43 16.87
C ASP A 82 16.43 -6.42 17.98
N ASP A 83 17.67 -5.93 18.06
CA ASP A 83 18.06 -4.91 19.05
C ASP A 83 17.30 -3.60 18.87
N ILE A 84 17.09 -3.17 17.63
CA ILE A 84 16.29 -1.97 17.31
C ILE A 84 14.82 -2.23 17.60
N ALA A 85 14.32 -3.41 17.22
CA ALA A 85 12.93 -3.79 17.46
C ALA A 85 12.57 -3.78 18.96
N ALA A 86 13.47 -4.27 19.80
CA ALA A 86 13.31 -4.28 21.25
C ALA A 86 13.39 -2.85 21.82
N ARG A 87 14.37 -2.07 21.36
CA ARG A 87 14.57 -0.67 21.83
C ARG A 87 13.34 0.19 21.54
N ASP A 88 12.76 0.07 20.35
CA ASP A 88 11.65 0.91 19.89
C ASP A 88 10.28 0.25 20.09
N HIS A 89 10.20 -0.86 20.81
CA HIS A 89 8.94 -1.55 21.14
C HIS A 89 8.05 -1.81 19.91
N TRP A 90 8.62 -2.40 18.87
CA TRP A 90 7.90 -2.64 17.61
C TRP A 90 6.60 -3.42 17.79
N ASP A 91 6.59 -4.41 18.67
CA ASP A 91 5.40 -5.23 18.98
C ASP A 91 4.22 -4.38 19.48
N GLN A 92 4.49 -3.21 20.08
CA GLN A 92 3.47 -2.29 20.57
C GLN A 92 3.17 -1.17 19.58
N LEU A 93 4.18 -0.66 18.86
CA LEU A 93 4.10 0.59 18.10
C LEU A 93 3.91 0.40 16.60
N MET A 94 4.15 -0.80 16.07
CA MET A 94 4.03 -1.09 14.65
C MET A 94 2.88 -2.06 14.35
N PRO A 95 2.32 -2.04 13.11
CA PRO A 95 1.21 -2.92 12.76
C PRO A 95 1.59 -4.40 12.77
N GLY A 96 0.74 -5.24 13.38
CA GLY A 96 0.95 -6.69 13.46
C GLY A 96 1.15 -7.37 12.11
N PRO A 97 0.29 -7.15 11.10
CA PRO A 97 0.44 -7.78 9.79
C PRO A 97 1.77 -7.48 9.10
N MET A 98 2.32 -6.29 9.33
CA MET A 98 3.64 -5.90 8.82
C MET A 98 4.76 -6.64 9.55
N LEU A 99 4.69 -6.69 10.88
CA LEU A 99 5.68 -7.38 11.69
C LEU A 99 5.71 -8.89 11.42
N ASP A 100 4.54 -9.50 11.25
CA ASP A 100 4.42 -10.94 11.02
C ASP A 100 5.16 -11.39 9.76
N VAL A 101 5.16 -10.58 8.71
CA VAL A 101 5.80 -10.94 7.44
C VAL A 101 7.33 -10.75 7.47
N ILE A 102 7.83 -9.81 8.26
CA ILE A 102 9.27 -9.54 8.35
C ILE A 102 9.97 -10.32 9.47
N ARG A 103 9.18 -10.97 10.34
CA ARG A 103 9.71 -11.82 11.41
C ARG A 103 9.73 -13.28 10.95
N VAL A 104 10.91 -13.89 10.97
CA VAL A 104 11.12 -15.27 10.56
C VAL A 104 11.90 -15.99 11.67
N LYS A 105 11.36 -17.10 12.16
CA LYS A 105 11.97 -17.88 13.25
C LYS A 105 12.32 -17.01 14.47
N GLY A 106 11.43 -16.08 14.80
CA GLY A 106 11.57 -15.22 15.97
C GLY A 106 12.47 -13.99 15.80
N HIS A 107 13.01 -13.76 14.61
CA HIS A 107 13.91 -12.63 14.33
C HIS A 107 13.33 -11.68 13.28
N TYR A 108 13.54 -10.37 13.47
CA TYR A 108 13.16 -9.35 12.50
C TYR A 108 14.28 -9.09 11.49
N TYR A 109 14.00 -9.21 10.20
CA TYR A 109 15.00 -9.12 9.12
C TYR A 109 14.83 -7.90 8.21
N ALA A 110 13.99 -6.98 8.57
CA ALA A 110 13.83 -5.73 7.82
C ALA A 110 13.47 -4.59 8.75
N LEU A 111 13.79 -3.37 8.33
CA LEU A 111 13.44 -2.14 9.02
C LEU A 111 12.25 -1.51 8.29
N PRO A 112 11.00 -1.61 8.80
CA PRO A 112 9.89 -0.88 8.22
C PRO A 112 10.07 0.63 8.41
N VAL A 113 9.77 1.41 7.37
CA VAL A 113 9.98 2.88 7.44
C VAL A 113 8.74 3.69 7.14
N ASP A 114 7.70 3.08 6.60
CA ASP A 114 6.41 3.74 6.35
C ASP A 114 5.27 2.72 6.29
N ILE A 115 4.04 3.25 6.25
CA ILE A 115 2.82 2.48 6.05
C ILE A 115 2.06 3.10 4.89
N HIS A 116 1.71 2.27 3.90
CA HIS A 116 0.80 2.60 2.82
C HIS A 116 -0.48 1.79 2.96
N MET A 117 -1.60 2.39 2.56
CA MET A 117 -2.90 1.73 2.44
C MET A 117 -3.39 1.92 1.01
N SER A 118 -3.70 0.81 0.33
CA SER A 118 -3.94 0.81 -1.12
C SER A 118 -5.38 1.05 -1.53
N THR A 119 -6.33 0.96 -0.62
CA THR A 119 -7.76 0.92 -0.95
C THR A 119 -8.55 2.11 -0.40
N TRP A 120 -7.93 3.28 -0.36
CA TRP A 120 -8.65 4.52 -0.06
C TRP A 120 -9.71 4.79 -1.12
N ILE A 121 -10.86 5.25 -0.70
CA ILE A 121 -11.92 5.75 -1.58
C ILE A 121 -11.85 7.27 -1.58
N TRP A 122 -11.39 7.82 -2.70
CA TRP A 122 -11.27 9.26 -2.92
C TRP A 122 -12.51 9.75 -3.65
N TYR A 123 -13.05 10.91 -3.29
CA TYR A 123 -14.16 11.49 -4.03
C TYR A 123 -14.01 12.99 -4.22
N SER A 124 -14.49 13.47 -5.36
CA SER A 124 -14.52 14.89 -5.71
C SER A 124 -15.74 15.56 -5.09
N LYS A 125 -15.52 16.56 -4.25
CA LYS A 125 -16.64 17.31 -3.65
C LYS A 125 -17.41 18.11 -4.69
N ALA A 126 -16.72 18.66 -5.70
CA ALA A 126 -17.37 19.37 -6.80
C ALA A 126 -18.29 18.45 -7.62
N ALA A 127 -17.81 17.24 -7.96
CA ALA A 127 -18.61 16.26 -8.68
C ALA A 127 -19.81 15.78 -7.85
N PHE A 128 -19.62 15.53 -6.56
CA PHE A 128 -20.69 15.14 -5.66
C PHE A 128 -21.77 16.22 -5.57
N LYS A 129 -21.38 17.49 -5.45
CA LYS A 129 -22.31 18.61 -5.42
C LYS A 129 -23.11 18.68 -6.72
N LYS A 130 -22.45 18.55 -7.86
CA LYS A 130 -23.11 18.57 -9.18
C LYS A 130 -24.11 17.43 -9.33
N ALA A 131 -23.82 16.25 -8.77
CA ALA A 131 -24.68 15.08 -8.83
C ALA A 131 -25.76 15.06 -7.72
N GLY A 132 -25.80 16.05 -6.84
CA GLY A 132 -26.78 16.12 -5.75
C GLY A 132 -26.52 15.12 -4.63
N ILE A 133 -25.28 14.72 -4.41
CA ILE A 133 -24.88 13.81 -3.32
C ILE A 133 -24.49 14.66 -2.12
N ALA A 134 -25.32 14.63 -1.08
CA ALA A 134 -25.15 15.49 0.09
C ALA A 134 -24.24 14.89 1.16
N ALA A 135 -24.18 13.57 1.28
CA ALA A 135 -23.46 12.89 2.35
C ALA A 135 -22.36 11.97 1.81
N GLU A 136 -21.28 11.86 2.57
CA GLU A 136 -20.21 10.89 2.29
C GLU A 136 -20.77 9.46 2.43
N PRO A 137 -20.53 8.57 1.45
CA PRO A 137 -20.97 7.19 1.57
C PRO A 137 -20.37 6.50 2.79
N ALA A 138 -21.20 5.81 3.56
CA ALA A 138 -20.79 5.09 4.78
C ALA A 138 -21.01 3.58 4.67
N THR A 139 -21.63 3.10 3.59
CA THR A 139 -21.88 1.68 3.31
C THR A 139 -21.62 1.38 1.83
N PRO A 140 -21.40 0.11 1.46
CA PRO A 140 -21.30 -0.26 0.04
C PRO A 140 -22.53 0.16 -0.78
N ASP A 141 -23.75 0.00 -0.24
CA ASP A 141 -24.98 0.42 -0.93
C ASP A 141 -25.01 1.92 -1.17
N GLU A 142 -24.57 2.73 -0.20
CA GLU A 142 -24.47 4.19 -0.34
C GLU A 142 -23.40 4.58 -1.38
N LEU A 143 -22.29 3.85 -1.45
CA LEU A 143 -21.27 4.08 -2.50
C LEU A 143 -21.88 3.85 -3.88
N PHE A 144 -22.57 2.72 -4.09
CA PHE A 144 -23.18 2.44 -5.38
C PHE A 144 -24.30 3.43 -5.71
N ALA A 145 -25.08 3.87 -4.72
CA ALA A 145 -26.08 4.93 -4.91
C ALA A 145 -25.43 6.24 -5.37
N ALA A 146 -24.27 6.59 -4.79
CA ALA A 146 -23.50 7.76 -5.23
C ALA A 146 -23.00 7.61 -6.66
N LEU A 147 -22.48 6.43 -7.00
CA LEU A 147 -22.03 6.13 -8.38
C LEU A 147 -23.18 6.24 -9.38
N ASP A 148 -24.37 5.75 -9.04
CA ASP A 148 -25.56 5.88 -9.87
C ASP A 148 -25.94 7.35 -10.10
N LYS A 149 -25.90 8.18 -9.07
CA LYS A 149 -26.19 9.63 -9.17
C LYS A 149 -25.16 10.35 -10.03
N LEU A 150 -23.90 10.01 -9.91
CA LEU A 150 -22.83 10.57 -10.74
C LEU A 150 -23.06 10.27 -12.21
N LYS A 151 -23.36 9.01 -12.51
CA LYS A 151 -23.65 8.57 -13.89
C LYS A 151 -24.89 9.27 -14.44
N ALA A 152 -25.97 9.38 -13.64
CA ALA A 152 -27.20 10.08 -14.05
C ALA A 152 -26.96 11.58 -14.31
N ALA A 153 -25.99 12.18 -13.63
CA ALA A 153 -25.60 13.57 -13.85
C ALA A 153 -24.67 13.77 -15.06
N GLY A 154 -24.36 12.73 -15.80
CA GLY A 154 -23.48 12.79 -16.97
C GLY A 154 -21.99 12.83 -16.61
N LEU A 155 -21.64 12.50 -15.38
CA LEU A 155 -20.25 12.40 -14.91
C LEU A 155 -19.77 10.95 -14.97
N VAL A 156 -18.44 10.77 -15.00
CA VAL A 156 -17.85 9.45 -14.79
C VAL A 156 -17.98 9.11 -13.30
N GLY A 157 -18.61 7.99 -12.98
CA GLY A 157 -18.78 7.57 -11.60
C GLY A 157 -17.46 7.19 -10.97
N LEU A 158 -16.76 6.24 -11.60
CA LEU A 158 -15.48 5.71 -11.13
C LEU A 158 -14.36 6.04 -12.10
N ALA A 159 -13.42 6.87 -11.68
CA ALA A 159 -12.17 7.10 -12.37
C ALA A 159 -11.25 5.89 -12.14
N HIS A 160 -10.96 5.17 -13.21
CA HIS A 160 -10.18 3.93 -13.12
C HIS A 160 -9.16 3.86 -14.24
N GLY A 161 -7.97 3.41 -13.92
CA GLY A 161 -6.97 3.02 -14.90
C GLY A 161 -7.08 1.53 -15.20
N GLY A 162 -7.36 1.18 -16.45
CA GLY A 162 -7.60 -0.20 -16.87
C GLY A 162 -6.33 -1.02 -17.03
N GLN A 163 -5.56 -1.13 -15.95
CA GLN A 163 -4.35 -1.94 -15.86
C GLN A 163 -4.58 -3.05 -14.82
N PRO A 164 -4.00 -4.24 -15.00
CA PRO A 164 -4.28 -5.38 -14.12
C PRO A 164 -4.07 -5.11 -12.63
N TRP A 165 -3.02 -4.38 -12.25
CA TRP A 165 -2.76 -4.07 -10.85
C TRP A 165 -3.83 -3.14 -10.25
N GLN A 166 -4.45 -2.30 -11.07
CA GLN A 166 -5.51 -1.40 -10.60
C GLN A 166 -6.83 -2.15 -10.41
N GLU A 167 -7.18 -3.13 -11.28
CA GLU A 167 -8.30 -4.04 -11.03
C GLU A 167 -8.09 -4.85 -9.74
N ASN A 168 -6.86 -5.26 -9.47
CA ASN A 168 -6.52 -5.96 -8.22
C ASN A 168 -6.82 -5.09 -6.99
N ILE A 169 -6.50 -3.80 -7.04
CA ILE A 169 -6.86 -2.84 -5.98
C ILE A 169 -8.39 -2.77 -5.80
N LEU A 170 -9.16 -2.68 -6.88
CA LEU A 170 -10.62 -2.68 -6.80
C LEU A 170 -11.15 -3.95 -6.16
N PHE A 171 -10.59 -5.09 -6.50
CA PHE A 171 -10.96 -6.38 -5.90
C PHE A 171 -10.69 -6.38 -4.39
N GLN A 172 -9.50 -5.98 -3.97
CA GLN A 172 -9.15 -5.90 -2.54
C GLN A 172 -10.09 -4.96 -1.79
N ALA A 173 -10.42 -3.81 -2.39
CA ALA A 173 -11.36 -2.86 -1.81
C ALA A 173 -12.76 -3.47 -1.61
N MET A 174 -13.26 -4.21 -2.61
CA MET A 174 -14.57 -4.85 -2.49
C MET A 174 -14.53 -6.02 -1.51
N LEU A 175 -13.46 -6.79 -1.49
CA LEU A 175 -13.28 -7.87 -0.51
C LEU A 175 -13.31 -7.33 0.93
N ALA A 176 -12.66 -6.19 1.17
CA ALA A 176 -12.64 -5.54 2.48
C ALA A 176 -14.00 -4.92 2.82
N ASN A 177 -14.56 -4.10 1.93
CA ASN A 177 -15.73 -3.27 2.22
C ASN A 177 -17.06 -4.07 2.16
N VAL A 178 -17.17 -5.02 1.25
CA VAL A 178 -18.37 -5.87 1.12
C VAL A 178 -18.21 -7.15 1.93
N GLY A 179 -17.03 -7.77 1.89
CA GLY A 179 -16.77 -9.04 2.53
C GLY A 179 -16.48 -8.95 4.03
N GLY A 180 -15.82 -7.88 4.46
CA GLY A 180 -15.38 -7.73 5.85
C GLY A 180 -14.06 -8.43 6.16
N LYS A 181 -13.53 -8.18 7.35
CA LYS A 181 -12.21 -8.66 7.78
C LYS A 181 -12.10 -10.19 7.77
N GLN A 182 -13.11 -10.88 8.30
CA GLN A 182 -13.06 -12.34 8.41
C GLN A 182 -12.97 -12.99 7.03
N LEU A 183 -13.85 -12.59 6.11
CA LEU A 183 -13.83 -13.13 4.74
C LEU A 183 -12.54 -12.77 4.00
N TYR A 184 -12.05 -11.54 4.18
CA TYR A 184 -10.79 -11.08 3.59
C TYR A 184 -9.63 -12.03 3.98
N LEU A 185 -9.50 -12.35 5.26
CA LEU A 185 -8.45 -13.24 5.75
C LEU A 185 -8.68 -14.70 5.34
N GLN A 186 -9.92 -15.17 5.35
CA GLN A 186 -10.24 -16.54 4.92
C GLN A 186 -9.91 -16.75 3.43
N VAL A 187 -10.12 -15.74 2.59
CA VAL A 187 -9.84 -15.83 1.15
C VAL A 187 -8.35 -15.69 0.86
N LEU A 188 -7.68 -14.70 1.42
CA LEU A 188 -6.31 -14.35 1.05
C LEU A 188 -5.23 -15.02 1.90
N ARG A 189 -5.42 -15.02 3.22
CA ARG A 189 -4.46 -15.63 4.13
C ARG A 189 -4.64 -17.14 4.18
N ASP A 190 -5.86 -17.59 4.43
CA ASP A 190 -6.17 -19.00 4.68
C ASP A 190 -6.43 -19.79 3.39
N ARG A 191 -6.84 -19.09 2.34
CA ARG A 191 -7.27 -19.69 1.06
C ARG A 191 -8.24 -20.84 1.27
N ASP A 192 -9.21 -20.62 2.19
CA ASP A 192 -10.17 -21.60 2.64
C ASP A 192 -11.17 -21.93 1.52
N PRO A 193 -11.24 -23.19 1.05
CA PRO A 193 -12.17 -23.58 0.01
C PRO A 193 -13.63 -23.24 0.29
N LYS A 194 -14.05 -23.32 1.57
CA LYS A 194 -15.41 -22.92 1.94
C LYS A 194 -15.67 -21.44 1.71
N ALA A 195 -14.71 -20.59 2.11
CA ALA A 195 -14.81 -19.14 1.88
C ALA A 195 -14.78 -18.81 0.40
N LEU A 196 -13.86 -19.40 -0.35
CA LEU A 196 -13.70 -19.19 -1.79
C LEU A 196 -14.94 -19.61 -2.57
N ASN A 197 -15.72 -20.59 -2.11
CA ASN A 197 -16.93 -21.07 -2.77
C ASN A 197 -18.22 -20.55 -2.11
N SER A 198 -18.13 -19.60 -1.21
CA SER A 198 -19.27 -19.07 -0.46
C SER A 198 -20.10 -18.05 -1.23
N GLU A 199 -21.35 -17.88 -0.83
CA GLU A 199 -22.21 -16.80 -1.33
C GLU A 199 -21.66 -15.43 -0.92
N ALA A 200 -21.04 -15.31 0.24
CA ALA A 200 -20.43 -14.07 0.69
C ALA A 200 -19.32 -13.62 -0.27
N PHE A 201 -18.48 -14.52 -0.73
CA PHE A 201 -17.44 -14.21 -1.71
C PHE A 201 -18.02 -13.90 -3.10
N LYS A 202 -19.08 -14.61 -3.50
CA LYS A 202 -19.81 -14.30 -4.73
C LYS A 202 -20.35 -12.87 -4.73
N LYS A 203 -20.87 -12.38 -3.60
CA LYS A 203 -21.34 -10.99 -3.45
C LYS A 203 -20.19 -10.00 -3.66
N VAL A 204 -19.00 -10.31 -3.16
CA VAL A 204 -17.79 -9.48 -3.39
C VAL A 204 -17.47 -9.38 -4.88
N LEU A 205 -17.45 -10.51 -5.57
CA LEU A 205 -17.15 -10.55 -7.01
C LEU A 205 -18.25 -9.85 -7.84
N THR A 206 -19.49 -9.96 -7.44
CA THR A 206 -20.61 -9.24 -8.05
C THR A 206 -20.45 -7.72 -7.90
N ALA A 207 -20.07 -7.26 -6.70
CA ALA A 207 -19.80 -5.85 -6.45
C ALA A 207 -18.60 -5.36 -7.26
N PHE A 208 -17.53 -6.15 -7.32
CA PHE A 208 -16.36 -5.85 -8.16
C PHE A 208 -16.77 -5.64 -9.63
N LYS A 209 -17.52 -6.56 -10.20
CA LYS A 209 -17.98 -6.46 -11.60
C LYS A 209 -18.91 -5.27 -11.81
N ARG A 210 -19.75 -4.95 -10.83
CA ARG A 210 -20.66 -3.81 -10.90
C ARG A 210 -19.91 -2.48 -11.04
N LEU A 211 -18.74 -2.34 -10.45
CA LEU A 211 -17.91 -1.13 -10.57
C LEU A 211 -17.60 -0.81 -12.04
N GLN A 212 -17.43 -1.81 -12.88
CA GLN A 212 -17.14 -1.64 -14.30
C GLN A 212 -18.21 -0.83 -15.05
N GLY A 213 -19.45 -0.88 -14.59
CA GLY A 213 -20.56 -0.11 -15.17
C GLY A 213 -20.46 1.40 -14.99
N TYR A 214 -19.55 1.89 -14.14
CA TYR A 214 -19.36 3.30 -13.85
C TYR A 214 -18.09 3.89 -14.44
N VAL A 215 -17.31 3.08 -15.15
CA VAL A 215 -16.03 3.46 -15.75
C VAL A 215 -16.26 3.96 -17.17
N ASP A 216 -15.51 4.95 -17.60
CA ASP A 216 -15.60 5.49 -18.96
C ASP A 216 -14.84 4.65 -20.00
N ALA A 217 -15.16 4.86 -21.28
CA ALA A 217 -14.55 4.14 -22.38
C ALA A 217 -13.03 4.37 -22.54
N GLY A 218 -12.51 5.46 -22.00
CA GLY A 218 -11.08 5.80 -22.04
C GLY A 218 -10.22 5.06 -21.01
N SER A 219 -10.83 4.26 -20.12
CA SER A 219 -10.15 3.58 -19.02
C SER A 219 -9.06 2.59 -19.44
N PRO A 220 -9.19 1.78 -20.53
CA PRO A 220 -8.17 0.77 -20.83
C PRO A 220 -6.77 1.37 -20.91
N ASN A 221 -5.85 0.73 -20.20
CA ASN A 221 -4.43 1.12 -20.11
C ASN A 221 -4.14 2.54 -19.58
N ARG A 222 -5.12 3.18 -18.96
CA ARG A 222 -4.93 4.49 -18.32
C ARG A 222 -4.05 4.34 -17.09
N ASN A 223 -3.13 5.29 -16.87
CA ASN A 223 -2.33 5.37 -15.68
C ASN A 223 -3.18 5.83 -14.48
N TRP A 224 -2.81 5.42 -13.29
CA TRP A 224 -3.55 5.76 -12.08
C TRP A 224 -3.62 7.26 -11.81
N ASN A 225 -2.54 7.99 -12.11
CA ASN A 225 -2.48 9.44 -11.90
C ASN A 225 -3.35 10.21 -12.90
N ASP A 226 -3.53 9.69 -14.10
CA ASP A 226 -4.47 10.25 -15.08
C ASP A 226 -5.92 10.07 -14.60
N ALA A 227 -6.21 8.94 -13.94
CA ALA A 227 -7.51 8.74 -13.30
C ALA A 227 -7.73 9.73 -12.16
N THR A 228 -6.72 9.96 -11.32
CA THR A 228 -6.80 10.97 -10.25
C THR A 228 -7.06 12.37 -10.81
N ALA A 229 -6.44 12.72 -11.94
CA ALA A 229 -6.67 14.00 -12.62
C ALA A 229 -8.15 14.21 -13.00
N MET A 230 -8.90 13.16 -13.25
CA MET A 230 -10.34 13.23 -13.53
C MET A 230 -11.15 13.68 -12.31
N LEU A 231 -10.74 13.27 -11.11
CA LEU A 231 -11.34 13.78 -9.86
C LEU A 231 -10.97 15.24 -9.65
N ILE A 232 -9.70 15.57 -9.82
CA ILE A 232 -9.18 16.93 -9.65
C ILE A 232 -9.93 17.93 -10.54
N SER A 233 -10.24 17.55 -11.79
CA SER A 233 -10.99 18.36 -12.73
C SER A 233 -12.51 18.33 -12.55
N GLY A 234 -13.02 17.48 -11.66
CA GLY A 234 -14.46 17.30 -11.43
C GLY A 234 -15.19 16.50 -12.51
N LYS A 235 -14.48 15.85 -13.42
CA LYS A 235 -15.07 15.00 -14.48
C LYS A 235 -15.54 13.65 -13.98
N ALA A 236 -14.92 13.15 -12.91
CA ALA A 236 -15.28 11.91 -12.26
C ALA A 236 -15.52 12.13 -10.77
N GLY A 237 -16.34 11.29 -10.16
CA GLY A 237 -16.73 11.43 -8.76
C GLY A 237 -15.87 10.65 -7.78
N VAL A 238 -15.50 9.43 -8.11
CA VAL A 238 -14.83 8.49 -7.18
C VAL A 238 -13.62 7.85 -7.83
N GLN A 239 -12.57 7.64 -7.04
CA GLN A 239 -11.45 6.77 -7.39
C GLN A 239 -11.10 5.90 -6.18
N ILE A 240 -10.86 4.61 -6.40
CA ILE A 240 -10.32 3.70 -5.39
C ILE A 240 -8.84 3.50 -5.71
N MET A 241 -7.98 4.02 -4.85
CA MET A 241 -6.54 4.04 -5.10
C MET A 241 -5.78 4.26 -3.78
N GLY A 242 -4.52 3.88 -3.76
CA GLY A 242 -3.67 4.05 -2.60
C GLY A 242 -3.41 5.49 -2.19
N ASP A 243 -2.83 5.65 -1.03
CA ASP A 243 -2.54 6.97 -0.44
C ASP A 243 -1.54 7.80 -1.25
N TRP A 244 -0.81 7.19 -2.19
CA TRP A 244 0.03 7.92 -3.15
C TRP A 244 -0.77 8.88 -4.05
N ALA A 245 -2.08 8.69 -4.18
CA ALA A 245 -2.94 9.63 -4.90
C ALA A 245 -2.97 11.02 -4.24
N LYS A 246 -2.70 11.14 -2.95
CA LYS A 246 -2.64 12.44 -2.26
C LYS A 246 -1.65 13.41 -2.89
N GLY A 247 -0.55 12.91 -3.41
CA GLY A 247 0.45 13.74 -4.07
C GLY A 247 -0.09 14.47 -5.29
N GLU A 248 -0.99 13.84 -6.02
CA GLU A 248 -1.62 14.45 -7.20
C GLU A 248 -2.56 15.61 -6.80
N PHE A 249 -3.37 15.42 -5.75
CA PHE A 249 -4.22 16.48 -5.22
C PHE A 249 -3.38 17.65 -4.69
N ALA A 250 -2.32 17.37 -3.96
CA ALA A 250 -1.42 18.40 -3.42
C ALA A 250 -0.74 19.20 -4.52
N ALA A 251 -0.28 18.54 -5.58
CA ALA A 251 0.33 19.19 -6.75
C ALA A 251 -0.66 20.13 -7.47
N ALA A 252 -1.94 19.81 -7.44
CA ALA A 252 -3.02 20.64 -7.98
C ALA A 252 -3.53 21.69 -6.97
N LYS A 253 -2.88 21.82 -5.81
CA LYS A 253 -3.26 22.74 -4.72
C LYS A 253 -4.65 22.48 -4.16
N GLN A 254 -5.09 21.22 -4.18
CA GLN A 254 -6.34 20.78 -3.58
C GLN A 254 -6.13 20.25 -2.17
N SER A 255 -7.10 20.47 -1.31
CA SER A 255 -7.05 20.12 0.10
C SER A 255 -8.13 19.12 0.48
N ALA A 256 -7.78 18.17 1.33
CA ALA A 256 -8.74 17.25 1.93
C ALA A 256 -9.79 18.01 2.75
N GLY A 257 -11.05 17.62 2.60
CA GLY A 257 -12.17 18.26 3.27
C GLY A 257 -12.76 19.46 2.55
N LYS A 258 -11.99 20.13 1.70
CA LYS A 258 -12.44 21.26 0.89
C LYS A 258 -12.75 20.85 -0.56
N ASP A 259 -11.79 20.23 -1.22
CA ASP A 259 -11.88 19.87 -2.64
C ASP A 259 -12.20 18.40 -2.85
N PHE A 260 -11.70 17.56 -1.99
CA PHE A 260 -11.90 16.11 -2.04
C PHE A 260 -12.10 15.53 -0.65
N GLY A 261 -12.69 14.34 -0.61
CA GLY A 261 -12.79 13.52 0.61
C GLY A 261 -12.03 12.22 0.45
N CYS A 262 -11.75 11.61 1.58
CA CYS A 262 -11.05 10.33 1.67
C CYS A 262 -11.78 9.41 2.65
N ILE A 263 -12.11 8.22 2.19
CA ILE A 263 -12.80 7.20 2.99
C ILE A 263 -11.85 6.03 3.15
N ALA A 264 -11.48 5.73 4.39
CA ALA A 264 -10.62 4.58 4.68
C ALA A 264 -11.36 3.25 4.53
N GLY A 265 -12.65 3.24 4.87
CA GLY A 265 -13.52 2.08 4.75
C GLY A 265 -14.98 2.47 4.92
N LEU A 266 -15.85 1.71 4.28
CA LEU A 266 -17.30 1.94 4.31
C LEU A 266 -17.92 1.31 5.56
N GLY A 267 -17.56 1.85 6.71
CA GLY A 267 -18.01 1.42 8.02
C GLY A 267 -16.88 1.25 9.02
N PRO A 268 -17.19 1.27 10.33
CA PRO A 268 -16.16 1.26 11.38
C PRO A 268 -15.46 -0.11 11.56
N ALA A 269 -16.06 -1.18 11.01
CA ALA A 269 -15.51 -2.53 11.13
C ALA A 269 -14.75 -3.00 9.87
N VAL A 270 -14.67 -2.16 8.84
CA VAL A 270 -13.96 -2.51 7.60
C VAL A 270 -12.47 -2.58 7.87
N PRO A 271 -11.78 -3.65 7.41
CA PRO A 271 -10.35 -3.76 7.65
C PRO A 271 -9.57 -2.70 6.89
N TYR A 272 -8.47 -2.24 7.50
CA TYR A 272 -7.52 -1.30 6.92
C TYR A 272 -6.34 -2.09 6.35
N LEU A 273 -6.17 -2.04 5.03
CA LEU A 273 -5.20 -2.86 4.29
C LEU A 273 -3.86 -2.15 4.24
N ILE A 274 -2.86 -2.73 4.87
CA ILE A 274 -1.56 -2.09 5.01
C ILE A 274 -0.43 -2.88 4.35
N GLN A 275 0.50 -2.13 3.84
CA GLN A 275 1.81 -2.56 3.37
C GLN A 275 2.76 -1.39 3.58
N GLY A 276 4.05 -1.67 3.74
CA GLY A 276 5.03 -0.61 3.89
C GLY A 276 6.26 -0.84 3.05
N ASP A 277 7.11 0.15 3.05
CA ASP A 277 8.48 0.04 2.58
C ASP A 277 9.38 -0.35 3.74
N ALA A 278 10.39 -1.13 3.46
CA ALA A 278 11.34 -1.59 4.45
C ALA A 278 12.75 -1.63 3.85
N PHE A 279 13.76 -1.55 4.71
CA PHE A 279 15.15 -1.76 4.31
C PHE A 279 15.67 -3.04 4.93
N VAL A 280 16.30 -3.87 4.11
CA VAL A 280 17.06 -5.03 4.58
C VAL A 280 18.54 -4.64 4.74
N PHE A 281 19.22 -5.29 5.67
CA PHE A 281 20.63 -5.04 6.01
C PHE A 281 21.46 -6.28 5.68
N PRO A 282 22.10 -6.32 4.49
CA PRO A 282 22.89 -7.47 4.09
C PRO A 282 24.07 -7.72 5.02
N LYS A 283 24.37 -8.99 5.23
CA LYS A 283 25.59 -9.39 5.94
C LYS A 283 26.82 -9.03 5.12
N THR A 284 27.82 -8.53 5.81
CA THR A 284 29.11 -8.16 5.23
C THR A 284 30.22 -8.40 6.25
N ALA A 285 31.42 -8.67 5.78
CA ALA A 285 32.59 -8.82 6.62
C ALA A 285 33.14 -7.49 7.16
N ASN A 286 32.65 -6.35 6.63
CA ASN A 286 33.11 -5.03 7.04
C ASN A 286 32.42 -4.58 8.35
N PRO A 287 33.16 -4.42 9.48
CA PRO A 287 32.57 -3.96 10.74
C PRO A 287 31.92 -2.58 10.64
N ASP A 288 32.42 -1.71 9.78
CA ASP A 288 31.90 -0.35 9.60
C ASP A 288 30.50 -0.38 8.97
N ALA A 289 30.19 -1.38 8.16
CA ALA A 289 28.87 -1.55 7.57
C ALA A 289 27.81 -1.86 8.65
N VAL A 290 28.15 -2.64 9.66
CA VAL A 290 27.24 -2.92 10.79
C VAL A 290 26.94 -1.66 11.57
N LYS A 291 27.95 -0.82 11.80
CA LYS A 291 27.73 0.49 12.45
C LYS A 291 26.83 1.39 11.63
N ALA A 292 27.03 1.41 10.30
CA ALA A 292 26.20 2.17 9.38
C ALA A 292 24.73 1.67 9.41
N GLN A 293 24.53 0.37 9.40
CA GLN A 293 23.21 -0.25 9.46
C GLN A 293 22.46 0.14 10.74
N LYS A 294 23.14 0.10 11.88
CA LYS A 294 22.53 0.51 13.18
C LYS A 294 22.21 2.00 13.21
N LEU A 295 23.08 2.84 12.67
CA LEU A 295 22.84 4.28 12.60
C LEU A 295 21.70 4.60 11.65
N LEU A 296 21.60 3.92 10.50
CA LEU A 296 20.46 4.04 9.59
C LEU A 296 19.15 3.68 10.29
N ALA A 297 19.11 2.54 10.98
CA ALA A 297 17.92 2.10 11.71
C ALA A 297 17.47 3.13 12.74
N THR A 298 18.42 3.67 13.50
CA THR A 298 18.13 4.69 14.51
C THR A 298 17.60 5.99 13.90
N THR A 299 18.23 6.47 12.83
CA THR A 299 17.88 7.77 12.23
C THR A 299 16.61 7.70 11.40
N MET A 300 16.37 6.60 10.66
CA MET A 300 15.16 6.43 9.87
C MET A 300 13.90 6.27 10.74
N LEU A 301 14.03 5.70 11.95
CA LEU A 301 12.91 5.53 12.87
C LEU A 301 12.76 6.71 13.85
N ALA A 302 13.66 7.68 13.83
CA ALA A 302 13.52 8.85 14.68
C ALA A 302 12.21 9.59 14.38
N PRO A 303 11.46 10.02 15.40
CA PRO A 303 10.13 10.60 15.19
C PRO A 303 10.09 11.77 14.20
N ALA A 304 11.04 12.68 14.26
CA ALA A 304 11.11 13.82 13.34
C ALA A 304 11.34 13.37 11.88
N ALA A 305 12.25 12.43 11.66
CA ALA A 305 12.54 11.89 10.32
C ALA A 305 11.33 11.15 9.76
N GLN A 306 10.66 10.34 10.57
CA GLN A 306 9.43 9.64 10.21
C GLN A 306 8.34 10.62 9.77
N LEU A 307 8.10 11.67 10.54
CA LEU A 307 7.07 12.66 10.25
C LEU A 307 7.38 13.41 8.94
N GLU A 308 8.59 13.93 8.81
CA GLU A 308 9.00 14.69 7.63
C GLU A 308 8.99 13.85 6.35
N PHE A 309 9.45 12.61 6.43
CA PHE A 309 9.39 11.67 5.31
C PHE A 309 7.94 11.40 4.89
N SER A 310 7.08 11.05 5.83
CA SER A 310 5.69 10.68 5.54
C SER A 310 4.88 11.83 4.97
N LYS A 311 5.11 13.06 5.43
CA LYS A 311 4.45 14.25 4.88
C LYS A 311 4.73 14.43 3.37
N LEU A 312 5.96 14.17 2.95
CA LEU A 312 6.37 14.29 1.55
C LEU A 312 5.99 13.05 0.72
N LYS A 313 6.08 11.87 1.33
CA LYS A 313 5.80 10.59 0.65
C LYS A 313 4.30 10.33 0.45
N GLY A 314 3.44 10.91 1.29
CA GLY A 314 2.01 10.62 1.31
C GLY A 314 1.65 9.35 2.08
N SER A 315 2.60 8.78 2.80
CA SER A 315 2.45 7.60 3.64
C SER A 315 2.15 7.98 5.10
N LEU A 316 1.99 6.97 5.95
CA LEU A 316 1.93 7.15 7.38
C LEU A 316 3.26 6.80 8.03
N PRO A 317 3.63 7.46 9.16
CA PRO A 317 4.72 7.01 10.00
C PRO A 317 4.49 5.56 10.45
N VAL A 318 5.56 4.80 10.54
CA VAL A 318 5.48 3.39 10.92
C VAL A 318 5.25 3.18 12.42
N ARG A 319 5.48 4.23 13.22
CA ARG A 319 5.34 4.21 14.68
C ARG A 319 4.06 4.95 15.07
N SER A 320 3.24 4.34 15.94
CA SER A 320 2.00 4.93 16.41
C SER A 320 2.19 6.01 17.50
N ASP A 321 3.41 6.21 18.00
CA ASP A 321 3.76 7.17 19.05
C ASP A 321 4.17 8.56 18.52
N ILE A 322 4.03 8.80 17.23
CA ILE A 322 4.40 10.07 16.60
C ILE A 322 3.22 11.04 16.61
N ASP A 323 3.46 12.30 16.99
CA ASP A 323 2.47 13.37 16.88
C ASP A 323 2.23 13.70 15.39
N VAL A 324 1.02 13.40 14.90
CA VAL A 324 0.62 13.61 13.51
C VAL A 324 -0.29 14.82 13.32
N SER A 325 -0.38 15.70 14.31
CA SER A 325 -1.26 16.89 14.25
C SER A 325 -0.95 17.83 13.09
N SER A 326 0.28 17.81 12.56
CA SER A 326 0.71 18.60 11.40
C SER A 326 0.45 17.93 10.05
N MET A 327 -0.04 16.70 10.04
CA MET A 327 -0.38 15.97 8.81
C MET A 327 -1.79 16.33 8.34
N ASP A 328 -2.11 16.01 7.07
CA ASP A 328 -3.44 16.23 6.50
C ASP A 328 -4.52 15.37 7.19
N ALA A 329 -5.80 15.73 6.95
CA ALA A 329 -6.93 15.07 7.59
C ALA A 329 -7.01 13.58 7.25
N CYS A 330 -6.64 13.17 6.04
CA CYS A 330 -6.67 11.76 5.61
C CYS A 330 -5.61 10.95 6.38
N ALA A 331 -4.39 11.50 6.50
CA ALA A 331 -3.32 10.88 7.27
C ALA A 331 -3.70 10.75 8.75
N GLN A 332 -4.32 11.78 9.34
CA GLN A 332 -4.79 11.72 10.72
C GLN A 332 -5.85 10.63 10.92
N ALA A 333 -6.78 10.49 9.98
CA ALA A 333 -7.78 9.42 10.01
C ALA A 333 -7.11 8.03 9.93
N GLY A 334 -6.12 7.87 9.06
CA GLY A 334 -5.34 6.63 8.96
C GLY A 334 -4.60 6.29 10.24
N MET A 335 -3.93 7.28 10.85
CA MET A 335 -3.22 7.06 12.12
C MET A 335 -4.16 6.71 13.27
N ALA A 336 -5.36 7.28 13.29
CA ALA A 336 -6.37 6.90 14.29
C ALA A 336 -6.75 5.42 14.16
N ILE A 337 -6.89 4.92 12.93
CA ILE A 337 -7.15 3.50 12.66
C ILE A 337 -5.95 2.64 13.08
N MET A 338 -4.73 3.12 12.89
CA MET A 338 -3.51 2.39 13.25
C MET A 338 -3.37 2.17 14.76
N LYS A 339 -4.15 2.86 15.57
CA LYS A 339 -4.24 2.61 17.03
C LYS A 339 -5.18 1.46 17.37
N ASP A 340 -6.04 1.06 16.44
CA ASP A 340 -6.95 -0.08 16.59
C ASP A 340 -6.42 -1.28 15.81
N LYS A 341 -5.65 -2.14 16.50
CA LYS A 341 -5.04 -3.33 15.89
C LYS A 341 -6.05 -4.31 15.30
N SER A 342 -7.29 -4.30 15.79
CA SER A 342 -8.34 -5.21 15.29
C SER A 342 -8.75 -4.91 13.85
N ARG A 343 -8.49 -3.70 13.36
CA ARG A 343 -8.83 -3.29 11.99
C ARG A 343 -7.71 -3.52 10.98
N GLN A 344 -6.53 -3.91 11.42
CA GLN A 344 -5.35 -4.01 10.55
C GLN A 344 -5.28 -5.38 9.89
N VAL A 345 -5.14 -5.39 8.57
CA VAL A 345 -4.81 -6.59 7.77
C VAL A 345 -3.72 -6.23 6.77
N GLY A 346 -3.04 -7.24 6.22
CA GLY A 346 -2.08 -7.00 5.15
C GLY A 346 -2.78 -6.78 3.80
N MET A 347 -2.13 -6.06 2.92
CA MET A 347 -2.45 -6.09 1.50
C MET A 347 -2.21 -7.51 0.95
N ILE A 348 -2.73 -7.77 -0.22
CA ILE A 348 -2.71 -9.10 -0.84
C ILE A 348 -1.30 -9.73 -0.90
N GLU A 349 -0.27 -8.93 -1.16
CA GLU A 349 1.11 -9.38 -1.29
C GLU A 349 1.72 -9.86 0.03
N VAL A 350 1.11 -9.53 1.15
CA VAL A 350 1.51 -10.04 2.47
C VAL A 350 1.17 -11.53 2.59
N TYR A 351 0.09 -11.96 1.96
CA TYR A 351 -0.44 -13.33 2.11
C TYR A 351 -0.16 -14.24 0.93
N LEU A 352 -0.21 -13.71 -0.31
CA LEU A 352 -0.02 -14.49 -1.53
C LEU A 352 1.43 -14.42 -2.01
N THR A 353 1.89 -15.51 -2.60
CA THR A 353 3.13 -15.50 -3.36
C THR A 353 2.95 -14.70 -4.65
N PRO A 354 4.03 -14.23 -5.28
CA PRO A 354 3.94 -13.57 -6.59
C PRO A 354 3.19 -14.40 -7.64
N ASP A 355 3.40 -15.72 -7.69
CA ASP A 355 2.71 -16.61 -8.62
C ASP A 355 1.21 -16.68 -8.34
N GLN A 356 0.82 -16.83 -7.09
CA GLN A 356 -0.60 -16.84 -6.70
C GLN A 356 -1.28 -15.51 -7.02
N ASN A 357 -0.63 -14.40 -6.70
CA ASN A 357 -1.17 -13.08 -6.98
C ASN A 357 -1.26 -12.83 -8.48
N GLY A 358 -0.27 -13.23 -9.26
CA GLY A 358 -0.30 -13.16 -10.72
C GLY A 358 -1.44 -13.95 -11.33
N ALA A 359 -1.64 -15.19 -10.87
CA ALA A 359 -2.73 -16.04 -11.34
C ALA A 359 -4.11 -15.45 -10.99
N LEU A 360 -4.28 -14.92 -9.79
CA LEU A 360 -5.49 -14.22 -9.37
C LEU A 360 -5.74 -13.00 -10.26
N GLN A 361 -4.71 -12.19 -10.48
CA GLN A 361 -4.80 -10.97 -11.27
C GLN A 361 -5.22 -11.26 -12.71
N ASP A 362 -4.74 -12.35 -13.32
CA ASP A 362 -5.15 -12.77 -14.65
C ASP A 362 -6.66 -13.08 -14.70
N VAL A 363 -7.19 -13.76 -13.70
CA VAL A 363 -8.64 -14.03 -13.61
C VAL A 363 -9.43 -12.73 -13.44
N LEU A 364 -8.99 -11.83 -12.57
CA LEU A 364 -9.67 -10.55 -12.35
C LEU A 364 -9.71 -9.70 -13.61
N THR A 365 -8.62 -9.65 -14.36
CA THR A 365 -8.54 -8.92 -15.63
C THR A 365 -9.49 -9.50 -16.66
N ALA A 366 -9.55 -10.83 -16.79
CA ALA A 366 -10.47 -11.50 -17.70
C ALA A 366 -11.93 -11.27 -17.28
N PHE A 367 -12.22 -11.36 -16.01
CA PHE A 367 -13.58 -11.11 -15.48
C PHE A 367 -14.01 -9.65 -15.69
N TRP A 368 -13.13 -8.71 -15.46
CA TRP A 368 -13.39 -7.28 -15.67
C TRP A 368 -13.67 -6.94 -17.12
N ASN A 369 -12.88 -7.48 -18.05
CA ASN A 369 -12.90 -7.08 -19.45
C ASN A 369 -13.80 -7.93 -20.36
N THR A 370 -14.39 -9.00 -19.86
CA THR A 370 -15.21 -9.92 -20.67
C THR A 370 -16.59 -10.13 -20.03
N ARG A 371 -17.43 -10.91 -20.71
CA ARG A 371 -18.73 -11.34 -20.19
C ARG A 371 -18.65 -12.61 -19.33
N MET A 372 -17.49 -12.87 -18.73
CA MET A 372 -17.33 -14.04 -17.85
C MET A 372 -18.39 -14.01 -16.75
N PRO A 373 -19.15 -15.10 -16.55
CA PRO A 373 -20.09 -15.16 -15.41
C PRO A 373 -19.36 -15.16 -14.07
N VAL A 374 -20.01 -14.61 -13.05
CA VAL A 374 -19.43 -14.54 -11.71
C VAL A 374 -19.07 -15.92 -11.16
N GLU A 375 -19.87 -16.93 -11.43
CA GLU A 375 -19.64 -18.32 -11.01
C GLU A 375 -18.34 -18.87 -11.59
N LYS A 376 -18.06 -18.57 -12.85
CA LYS A 376 -16.81 -18.98 -13.51
C LYS A 376 -15.61 -18.25 -12.91
N ALA A 377 -15.74 -16.94 -12.67
CA ALA A 377 -14.69 -16.15 -12.04
C ALA A 377 -14.38 -16.69 -10.64
N GLN A 378 -15.40 -17.02 -9.87
CA GLN A 378 -15.24 -17.59 -8.51
C GLN A 378 -14.49 -18.92 -8.55
N LYS A 379 -14.84 -19.84 -9.44
CA LYS A 379 -14.14 -21.12 -9.60
C LYS A 379 -12.69 -20.92 -10.03
N SER A 380 -12.45 -20.01 -10.97
CA SER A 380 -11.11 -19.73 -11.47
C SER A 380 -10.23 -19.10 -10.40
N ILE A 381 -10.78 -18.24 -9.56
CA ILE A 381 -10.06 -17.66 -8.40
C ILE A 381 -9.72 -18.76 -7.40
N ALA A 382 -10.66 -19.64 -7.07
CA ALA A 382 -10.39 -20.75 -6.15
C ALA A 382 -9.27 -21.65 -6.67
N ALA A 383 -9.22 -21.89 -7.98
CA ALA A 383 -8.14 -22.65 -8.61
C ALA A 383 -6.80 -21.89 -8.56
N ALA A 384 -6.80 -20.58 -8.81
CA ALA A 384 -5.60 -19.74 -8.80
C ALA A 384 -4.96 -19.66 -7.41
N LEU A 385 -5.77 -19.71 -6.34
CA LEU A 385 -5.30 -19.61 -4.95
C LEU A 385 -4.98 -20.97 -4.32
N ARG A 386 -5.19 -22.05 -5.03
CA ARG A 386 -4.81 -23.39 -4.60
C ARG A 386 -3.29 -23.48 -4.49
N ASP A 387 -2.78 -24.26 -3.56
CA ASP A 387 -1.34 -24.42 -3.32
C ASP A 387 -0.57 -25.05 -4.46
#